data_4579f02993c388af05a34b5851da11b4
#
_entry.id   4579f02993c388af05a34b5851da11b4
#
_cell.length_a   1.000
_cell.length_b   1.000
_cell.length_c   1.000
_cell.angle_alpha   90.00
_cell.angle_beta   90.00
_cell.angle_gamma   90.00
#
_symmetry.space_group_name_H-M   'P 1'
#
loop_
_entity.id
_entity.type
_entity.pdbx_description
1 polymer ?
#
loop_
_entity_poly.entity_id
_entity_poly.type
_entity_poly.pdbx_seq_one_letter_code
_entity_poly.pdbx_strand_id
1 'polypeptide(L)'
;MNRINICKNIIQSIRDYITNPDNLDAYREKNRFVRKRKLSIFHVIIYLLFTSKASMYQNLFKIRTELKNLEFPDVSKQALSKARQSIHPDLFHSLFNISVDLFYKQQPQRRTWNGYHLLAVDGSKIELPNSKSNFEFFGEMSTYPNPERRFTSGLASIIYDVLDDYIVHASLSPYLASERTAAKEHIANLEALDIFADNSIVIFDRGYYSEGMFRFFSKRTHLCLMRLKNNAKIEKLQRRHCVHPAGQPETWNGRYKDTSRQGRPSEWNQRISRHKHL
;
A
#
# COMPACT_ATOMS: atom_id res chain seq x y z
N MET A 1 18.28 -3.32 -15.43
CA MET A 1 17.95 -1.90 -15.77
C MET A 1 18.11 -1.06 -14.51
N ASN A 2 18.65 0.18 -14.58
CA ASN A 2 18.79 1.02 -13.40
C ASN A 2 17.40 1.44 -12.88
N ARG A 3 17.17 1.43 -11.58
CA ARG A 3 15.91 1.85 -10.91
C ARG A 3 15.44 3.25 -11.38
N ILE A 4 16.37 4.17 -11.60
CA ILE A 4 16.06 5.50 -12.11
C ILE A 4 15.37 5.43 -13.48
N ASN A 5 15.79 4.54 -14.36
CA ASN A 5 15.17 4.37 -15.68
C ASN A 5 13.77 3.73 -15.56
N ILE A 6 13.59 2.79 -14.62
CA ILE A 6 12.25 2.22 -14.32
C ILE A 6 11.31 3.33 -13.86
N CYS A 7 11.74 4.16 -12.89
CA CYS A 7 10.92 5.29 -12.43
C CYS A 7 10.59 6.28 -13.55
N LYS A 8 11.55 6.62 -14.42
CA LYS A 8 11.30 7.49 -15.58
C LYS A 8 10.25 6.88 -16.52
N ASN A 9 10.34 5.59 -16.81
CA ASN A 9 9.38 4.90 -17.67
C ASN A 9 7.98 4.85 -17.04
N ILE A 10 7.88 4.61 -15.74
CA ILE A 10 6.61 4.65 -15.00
C ILE A 10 5.99 6.05 -15.09
N ILE A 11 6.77 7.09 -14.81
CA ILE A 11 6.29 8.49 -14.89
C ILE A 11 5.83 8.82 -16.33
N GLN A 12 6.59 8.41 -17.34
CA GLN A 12 6.22 8.63 -18.72
C GLN A 12 4.93 7.88 -19.08
N SER A 13 4.79 6.63 -18.71
CA SER A 13 3.58 5.84 -18.96
C SER A 13 2.34 6.41 -18.28
N ILE A 14 2.49 6.87 -17.03
CA ILE A 14 1.42 7.57 -16.32
C ILE A 14 1.05 8.85 -17.05
N ARG A 15 2.04 9.63 -17.49
CA ARG A 15 1.82 10.85 -18.27
C ARG A 15 1.06 10.56 -19.56
N ASP A 16 1.50 9.57 -20.32
CA ASP A 16 0.85 9.17 -21.59
C ASP A 16 -0.58 8.72 -21.34
N TYR A 17 -0.82 7.96 -20.27
CA TYR A 17 -2.15 7.51 -19.87
C TYR A 17 -3.09 8.69 -19.56
N ILE A 18 -2.65 9.67 -18.75
CA ILE A 18 -3.47 10.81 -18.31
C ILE A 18 -3.55 11.93 -19.34
N THR A 19 -2.78 11.87 -20.43
CA THR A 19 -2.90 12.81 -21.54
C THR A 19 -3.77 12.28 -22.68
N ASN A 20 -4.08 10.99 -22.68
CA ASN A 20 -5.00 10.40 -23.67
C ASN A 20 -6.47 10.61 -23.22
N PRO A 21 -7.29 11.36 -24.00
CA PRO A 21 -8.68 11.62 -23.67
C PRO A 21 -9.51 10.35 -23.52
N ASP A 22 -9.28 9.32 -24.34
CA ASP A 22 -10.05 8.08 -24.35
C ASP A 22 -9.90 7.32 -23.01
N ASN A 23 -8.71 7.35 -22.42
CA ASN A 23 -8.47 6.74 -21.12
C ASN A 23 -9.20 7.47 -19.99
N LEU A 24 -9.44 8.76 -20.14
CA LEU A 24 -9.99 9.61 -19.09
C LEU A 24 -11.52 9.68 -19.10
N ASP A 25 -12.16 9.28 -20.18
CA ASP A 25 -13.61 9.36 -20.31
C ASP A 25 -14.34 8.49 -19.29
N ALA A 26 -13.77 7.36 -18.90
CA ALA A 26 -14.32 6.48 -17.86
C ALA A 26 -14.21 7.06 -16.43
N TYR A 27 -13.32 8.02 -16.21
CA TYR A 27 -13.00 8.56 -14.87
C TYR A 27 -13.48 9.98 -14.64
N ARG A 28 -14.24 10.55 -15.54
CA ARG A 28 -14.82 11.89 -15.39
C ARG A 28 -16.34 11.85 -15.34
N GLU A 29 -16.93 12.74 -14.57
CA GLU A 29 -18.36 12.95 -14.62
C GLU A 29 -18.81 13.41 -16.02
N LYS A 30 -19.98 12.94 -16.46
CA LYS A 30 -20.58 13.35 -17.73
C LYS A 30 -20.58 14.86 -17.86
N ASN A 31 -20.21 15.37 -19.05
CA ASN A 31 -20.15 16.79 -19.36
C ASN A 31 -19.10 17.63 -18.59
N ARG A 32 -18.19 16.99 -17.85
CA ARG A 32 -17.06 17.67 -17.22
C ARG A 32 -15.81 17.57 -18.09
N PHE A 33 -14.97 18.60 -18.08
CA PHE A 33 -13.73 18.71 -18.85
C PHE A 33 -13.89 18.59 -20.39
N VAL A 34 -15.11 18.76 -20.91
CA VAL A 34 -15.39 18.71 -22.35
C VAL A 34 -14.94 20.01 -23.06
N ARG A 35 -15.06 21.15 -22.38
CA ARG A 35 -14.66 22.45 -22.96
C ARG A 35 -13.20 22.74 -22.68
N LYS A 36 -12.47 23.30 -23.64
CA LYS A 36 -11.11 23.84 -23.43
C LYS A 36 -11.17 25.01 -22.43
N ARG A 37 -10.84 24.72 -21.18
CA ARG A 37 -10.71 25.71 -20.10
C ARG A 37 -9.26 25.80 -19.65
N LYS A 38 -8.90 26.88 -18.90
CA LYS A 38 -7.56 27.02 -18.32
C LYS A 38 -7.14 25.76 -17.53
N LEU A 39 -8.04 25.18 -16.73
CA LEU A 39 -7.78 23.99 -15.93
C LEU A 39 -8.28 22.75 -16.68
N SER A 40 -7.36 21.94 -17.20
CA SER A 40 -7.65 20.63 -17.79
C SER A 40 -7.68 19.53 -16.70
N ILE A 41 -8.24 18.36 -17.07
CA ILE A 41 -8.21 17.17 -16.19
C ILE A 41 -6.77 16.79 -15.83
N PHE A 42 -5.82 16.86 -16.75
CA PHE A 42 -4.40 16.64 -16.53
C PHE A 42 -3.85 17.52 -15.39
N HIS A 43 -4.12 18.82 -15.39
CA HIS A 43 -3.68 19.71 -14.32
C HIS A 43 -4.25 19.32 -12.96
N VAL A 44 -5.51 18.89 -12.91
CA VAL A 44 -6.14 18.45 -11.65
C VAL A 44 -5.51 17.16 -11.14
N ILE A 45 -5.23 16.19 -12.00
CA ILE A 45 -4.55 14.94 -11.64
C ILE A 45 -3.15 15.23 -11.11
N ILE A 46 -2.35 16.03 -11.83
CA ILE A 46 -1.01 16.41 -11.38
C ILE A 46 -1.07 17.14 -10.03
N TYR A 47 -2.03 18.07 -9.86
CA TYR A 47 -2.23 18.70 -8.56
C TYR A 47 -2.48 17.67 -7.45
N LEU A 48 -3.37 16.70 -7.66
CA LEU A 48 -3.70 15.69 -6.64
C LEU A 48 -2.51 14.78 -6.31
N LEU A 49 -1.70 14.42 -7.30
CA LEU A 49 -0.47 13.64 -7.09
C LEU A 49 0.63 14.43 -6.37
N PHE A 50 0.67 15.76 -6.55
CA PHE A 50 1.68 16.64 -5.96
C PHE A 50 1.27 17.22 -4.61
N THR A 51 0.00 17.09 -4.22
CA THR A 51 -0.56 17.69 -3.00
C THR A 51 0.15 17.17 -1.73
N SER A 52 0.49 18.10 -0.85
CA SER A 52 1.00 17.85 0.51
C SER A 52 -0.04 18.21 1.57
N LYS A 53 0.30 18.03 2.86
CA LYS A 53 -0.55 18.45 4.00
C LYS A 53 -0.73 19.97 4.12
N ALA A 54 -0.10 20.77 3.26
CA ALA A 54 -0.22 22.21 3.23
C ALA A 54 -1.60 22.68 2.74
N SER A 55 -1.92 23.95 2.92
CA SER A 55 -3.16 24.52 2.40
C SER A 55 -3.23 24.45 0.87
N MET A 56 -4.45 24.47 0.31
CA MET A 56 -4.63 24.46 -1.15
C MET A 56 -3.91 25.63 -1.83
N TYR A 57 -3.85 26.78 -1.19
CA TYR A 57 -3.12 27.93 -1.71
C TYR A 57 -1.61 27.67 -1.78
N GLN A 58 -1.04 27.16 -0.69
CA GLN A 58 0.39 26.81 -0.64
C GLN A 58 0.75 25.71 -1.65
N ASN A 59 -0.09 24.69 -1.80
CA ASN A 59 0.12 23.66 -2.81
C ASN A 59 0.05 24.22 -4.23
N LEU A 60 -0.89 25.13 -4.53
CA LEU A 60 -0.96 25.81 -5.84
C LEU A 60 0.26 26.68 -6.10
N PHE A 61 0.72 27.41 -5.10
CA PHE A 61 1.94 28.20 -5.21
C PHE A 61 3.15 27.31 -5.48
N LYS A 62 3.31 26.26 -4.69
CA LYS A 62 4.42 25.30 -4.81
C LYS A 62 4.47 24.64 -6.17
N ILE A 63 3.34 24.14 -6.69
CA ILE A 63 3.30 23.49 -8.00
C ILE A 63 3.71 24.43 -9.14
N ARG A 64 3.33 25.70 -9.07
CA ARG A 64 3.72 26.71 -10.07
C ARG A 64 5.19 27.08 -10.01
N THR A 65 5.79 27.09 -8.84
CA THR A 65 7.20 27.44 -8.65
C THR A 65 8.15 26.28 -8.92
N GLU A 66 7.77 25.07 -8.55
CA GLU A 66 8.62 23.88 -8.69
C GLU A 66 8.43 23.17 -10.04
N LEU A 67 7.21 23.15 -10.58
CA LEU A 67 6.89 22.46 -11.82
C LEU A 67 6.66 23.46 -12.99
N LYS A 68 7.60 24.38 -13.18
CA LYS A 68 7.51 25.45 -14.20
C LYS A 68 7.23 24.91 -15.61
N ASN A 69 7.80 23.74 -15.96
CA ASN A 69 7.62 23.12 -17.28
C ASN A 69 6.20 22.57 -17.52
N LEU A 70 5.34 22.53 -16.51
CA LEU A 70 3.95 22.10 -16.68
C LEU A 70 3.00 23.26 -17.01
N GLU A 71 3.50 24.51 -17.00
CA GLU A 71 2.67 25.70 -17.26
C GLU A 71 1.34 25.69 -16.49
N PHE A 72 1.41 25.33 -15.19
CA PHE A 72 0.21 25.17 -14.38
C PHE A 72 -0.58 26.47 -14.33
N PRO A 73 -1.87 26.47 -14.74
CA PRO A 73 -2.65 27.69 -14.92
C PRO A 73 -2.92 28.41 -13.61
N ASP A 74 -3.06 29.74 -13.69
CA ASP A 74 -3.54 30.54 -12.58
C ASP A 74 -5.05 30.38 -12.42
N VAL A 75 -5.43 29.67 -11.36
CA VAL A 75 -6.82 29.33 -11.03
C VAL A 75 -7.11 29.56 -9.56
N SER A 76 -8.35 29.88 -9.26
CA SER A 76 -8.80 30.03 -7.86
C SER A 76 -8.91 28.66 -7.16
N LYS A 77 -8.80 28.69 -5.83
CA LYS A 77 -9.03 27.51 -4.97
C LYS A 77 -10.41 26.87 -5.22
N GLN A 78 -11.43 27.71 -5.42
CA GLN A 78 -12.80 27.27 -5.68
C GLN A 78 -12.92 26.52 -7.02
N ALA A 79 -12.28 27.05 -8.07
CA ALA A 79 -12.26 26.39 -9.39
C ALA A 79 -11.59 25.01 -9.31
N LEU A 80 -10.44 24.92 -8.64
CA LEU A 80 -9.73 23.66 -8.44
C LEU A 80 -10.53 22.69 -7.56
N SER A 81 -11.10 23.16 -6.45
CA SER A 81 -11.93 22.33 -5.56
C SER A 81 -13.13 21.74 -6.28
N LYS A 82 -13.81 22.53 -7.12
CA LYS A 82 -14.93 22.07 -7.94
C LYS A 82 -14.48 21.10 -9.04
N ALA A 83 -13.32 21.33 -9.64
CA ALA A 83 -12.81 20.48 -10.70
C ALA A 83 -12.41 19.09 -10.18
N ARG A 84 -11.72 19.00 -9.02
CA ARG A 84 -11.30 17.71 -8.44
C ARG A 84 -12.45 16.77 -8.11
N GLN A 85 -13.61 17.32 -7.72
CA GLN A 85 -14.81 16.54 -7.41
C GLN A 85 -15.42 15.83 -8.64
N SER A 86 -14.98 16.21 -9.83
CA SER A 86 -15.45 15.63 -11.11
C SER A 86 -14.56 14.50 -11.63
N ILE A 87 -13.60 14.04 -10.84
CA ILE A 87 -12.72 12.92 -11.18
C ILE A 87 -13.06 11.72 -10.30
N HIS A 88 -13.31 10.58 -10.91
CA HIS A 88 -13.60 9.34 -10.21
C HIS A 88 -12.33 8.79 -9.53
N PRO A 89 -12.39 8.34 -8.26
CA PRO A 89 -11.24 7.82 -7.53
C PRO A 89 -10.53 6.64 -8.19
N ASP A 90 -11.26 5.81 -8.94
CA ASP A 90 -10.71 4.62 -9.63
C ASP A 90 -9.60 4.95 -10.61
N LEU A 91 -9.51 6.21 -11.08
CA LEU A 91 -8.37 6.67 -11.86
C LEU A 91 -7.05 6.40 -11.11
N PHE A 92 -7.00 6.73 -9.82
CA PHE A 92 -5.79 6.57 -9.02
C PHE A 92 -5.44 5.10 -8.77
N HIS A 93 -6.43 4.22 -8.66
CA HIS A 93 -6.22 2.77 -8.66
C HIS A 93 -5.59 2.30 -9.97
N SER A 94 -6.08 2.79 -11.10
CA SER A 94 -5.54 2.44 -12.42
C SER A 94 -4.12 2.93 -12.60
N LEU A 95 -3.81 4.17 -12.19
CA LEU A 95 -2.44 4.70 -12.23
C LEU A 95 -1.49 3.92 -11.32
N PHE A 96 -1.96 3.52 -10.15
CA PHE A 96 -1.19 2.70 -9.24
C PHE A 96 -0.89 1.32 -9.84
N ASN A 97 -1.89 0.65 -10.41
CA ASN A 97 -1.72 -0.65 -11.06
C ASN A 97 -0.75 -0.58 -12.26
N ILE A 98 -0.82 0.49 -13.07
CA ILE A 98 0.16 0.75 -14.13
C ILE A 98 1.58 0.84 -13.55
N SER A 99 1.76 1.52 -12.43
CA SER A 99 3.07 1.66 -11.81
C SER A 99 3.62 0.34 -11.29
N VAL A 100 2.79 -0.50 -10.68
CA VAL A 100 3.16 -1.82 -10.17
C VAL A 100 3.52 -2.77 -11.31
N ASP A 101 2.67 -2.85 -12.33
CA ASP A 101 2.86 -3.72 -13.49
C ASP A 101 4.17 -3.38 -14.23
N LEU A 102 4.41 -2.09 -14.51
CA LEU A 102 5.63 -1.65 -15.17
C LEU A 102 6.88 -1.86 -14.31
N PHE A 103 6.80 -1.63 -12.99
CA PHE A 103 7.92 -1.86 -12.10
C PHE A 103 8.40 -3.30 -12.19
N TYR A 104 7.48 -4.25 -12.07
CA TYR A 104 7.83 -5.67 -12.07
C TYR A 104 8.14 -6.23 -13.46
N LYS A 105 7.49 -5.77 -14.52
CA LYS A 105 7.81 -6.19 -15.90
C LYS A 105 9.19 -5.73 -16.37
N GLN A 106 9.63 -4.55 -15.92
CA GLN A 106 10.93 -4.00 -16.32
C GLN A 106 12.09 -4.45 -15.43
N GLN A 107 11.81 -5.19 -14.37
CA GLN A 107 12.82 -5.74 -13.46
C GLN A 107 12.95 -7.26 -13.65
N PRO A 108 13.74 -7.73 -14.63
CA PRO A 108 13.83 -9.16 -14.97
C PRO A 108 14.49 -10.00 -13.86
N GLN A 109 15.32 -9.37 -13.02
CA GLN A 109 15.94 -10.01 -11.85
C GLN A 109 15.42 -9.33 -10.58
N ARG A 110 14.36 -9.90 -10.02
CA ARG A 110 13.84 -9.48 -8.72
C ARG A 110 14.78 -9.92 -7.62
N ARG A 111 14.87 -9.10 -6.58
CA ARG A 111 15.62 -9.47 -5.40
C ARG A 111 14.90 -10.56 -4.64
N THR A 112 15.65 -11.58 -4.25
CA THR A 112 15.12 -12.68 -3.44
C THR A 112 16.04 -12.94 -2.25
N TRP A 113 15.48 -13.46 -1.19
CA TRP A 113 16.19 -13.99 -0.04
C TRP A 113 16.05 -15.52 -0.07
N ASN A 114 17.16 -16.24 -0.29
CA ASN A 114 17.14 -17.70 -0.48
C ASN A 114 16.10 -18.20 -1.50
N GLY A 115 15.93 -17.47 -2.59
CA GLY A 115 14.95 -17.80 -3.63
C GLY A 115 13.51 -17.36 -3.34
N TYR A 116 13.25 -16.67 -2.21
CA TYR A 116 11.92 -16.18 -1.84
C TYR A 116 11.81 -14.67 -1.98
N HIS A 117 10.68 -14.19 -2.51
CA HIS A 117 10.25 -12.80 -2.38
C HIS A 117 9.77 -12.54 -0.94
N LEU A 118 10.19 -11.43 -0.35
CA LEU A 118 9.77 -11.06 1.00
C LEU A 118 8.74 -9.94 0.93
N LEU A 119 7.52 -10.25 1.27
CA LEU A 119 6.40 -9.32 1.30
C LEU A 119 6.02 -9.04 2.75
N ALA A 120 5.70 -7.80 3.09
CA ALA A 120 5.21 -7.44 4.41
C ALA A 120 3.82 -6.81 4.30
N VAL A 121 2.93 -7.15 5.22
CA VAL A 121 1.60 -6.52 5.31
C VAL A 121 1.53 -5.75 6.61
N ASP A 122 1.11 -4.49 6.51
CA ASP A 122 0.83 -3.66 7.67
C ASP A 122 -0.38 -2.76 7.42
N GLY A 123 -1.03 -2.36 8.52
CA GLY A 123 -2.19 -1.49 8.52
C GLY A 123 -2.02 -0.34 9.51
N SER A 124 -2.42 0.85 9.09
CA SER A 124 -2.43 2.05 9.91
C SER A 124 -3.77 2.76 9.84
N LYS A 125 -4.21 3.30 10.97
CA LYS A 125 -5.39 4.15 11.01
C LYS A 125 -5.00 5.57 10.66
N ILE A 126 -5.67 6.14 9.66
CA ILE A 126 -5.42 7.49 9.19
C ILE A 126 -6.65 8.36 9.41
N GLU A 127 -6.45 9.57 9.91
CA GLU A 127 -7.51 10.56 10.04
C GLU A 127 -7.88 11.10 8.65
N LEU A 128 -9.18 11.16 8.37
CA LEU A 128 -9.73 11.61 7.09
C LEU A 128 -10.43 12.96 7.28
N PRO A 129 -10.59 13.75 6.20
CA PRO A 129 -11.36 15.01 6.28
C PRO A 129 -12.79 14.75 6.77
N ASN A 130 -13.25 15.59 7.71
CA ASN A 130 -14.61 15.54 8.24
C ASN A 130 -15.60 16.05 7.19
N SER A 131 -16.15 15.13 6.41
CA SER A 131 -17.22 15.40 5.45
C SER A 131 -18.37 14.42 5.66
N LYS A 132 -19.56 14.80 5.24
CA LYS A 132 -20.75 13.93 5.37
C LYS A 132 -20.52 12.56 4.73
N SER A 133 -20.01 12.53 3.51
CA SER A 133 -19.71 11.29 2.79
C SER A 133 -18.67 10.42 3.49
N ASN A 134 -17.64 11.02 4.11
CA ASN A 134 -16.64 10.26 4.84
C ASN A 134 -17.20 9.70 6.14
N PHE A 135 -18.05 10.43 6.85
CA PHE A 135 -18.75 9.88 8.02
C PHE A 135 -19.68 8.72 7.66
N GLU A 136 -20.41 8.84 6.55
CA GLU A 136 -21.32 7.79 6.08
C GLU A 136 -20.58 6.51 5.68
N PHE A 137 -19.42 6.64 5.02
CA PHE A 137 -18.66 5.50 4.51
C PHE A 137 -17.69 4.90 5.54
N PHE A 138 -16.88 5.74 6.20
CA PHE A 138 -15.82 5.29 7.10
C PHE A 138 -16.25 5.17 8.56
N GLY A 139 -17.38 5.77 8.91
CA GLY A 139 -17.89 5.84 10.26
C GLY A 139 -17.46 7.10 11.00
N GLU A 140 -18.21 7.40 12.04
CA GLU A 140 -17.99 8.52 12.92
C GLU A 140 -17.33 8.03 14.22
N MET A 141 -16.30 8.74 14.65
CA MET A 141 -15.54 8.46 15.85
C MET A 141 -15.58 9.66 16.79
N SER A 142 -15.50 9.40 18.09
CA SER A 142 -15.33 10.43 19.12
C SER A 142 -14.08 10.18 19.95
N THR A 143 -13.51 11.21 20.54
CA THR A 143 -12.33 11.11 21.41
C THR A 143 -12.76 11.11 22.87
N TYR A 144 -12.15 10.24 23.67
CA TYR A 144 -12.21 10.37 25.12
C TYR A 144 -11.04 11.29 25.60
N PRO A 145 -11.23 12.26 26.52
CA PRO A 145 -12.45 12.52 27.31
C PRO A 145 -13.44 13.51 26.66
N ASN A 146 -13.21 13.94 25.40
CA ASN A 146 -14.07 14.92 24.74
C ASN A 146 -14.97 14.27 23.67
N PRO A 147 -16.15 13.72 24.04
CA PRO A 147 -17.04 13.00 23.11
C PRO A 147 -17.69 13.92 22.05
N GLU A 148 -17.66 15.24 22.23
CA GLU A 148 -18.19 16.20 21.26
C GLU A 148 -17.28 16.37 20.04
N ARG A 149 -16.00 16.06 20.19
CA ARG A 149 -15.06 16.09 19.07
C ARG A 149 -15.25 14.90 18.17
N ARG A 150 -15.97 15.10 17.11
CA ARG A 150 -16.22 14.08 16.06
C ARG A 150 -15.12 14.15 15.01
N PHE A 151 -14.68 12.98 14.59
CA PHE A 151 -13.73 12.84 13.48
C PHE A 151 -14.01 11.52 12.74
N THR A 152 -13.45 11.38 11.55
CA THR A 152 -13.51 10.12 10.81
C THR A 152 -12.11 9.63 10.48
N SER A 153 -11.95 8.32 10.52
CA SER A 153 -10.68 7.64 10.21
C SER A 153 -10.95 6.43 9.34
N GLY A 154 -9.97 6.10 8.53
CA GLY A 154 -9.96 4.87 7.75
C GLY A 154 -8.81 3.95 8.13
N LEU A 155 -8.95 2.66 7.88
CA LEU A 155 -7.88 1.68 7.91
C LEU A 155 -7.17 1.70 6.55
N ALA A 156 -5.99 2.27 6.48
CA ALA A 156 -5.08 2.15 5.35
C ALA A 156 -4.24 0.88 5.55
N SER A 157 -4.28 -0.03 4.60
CA SER A 157 -3.50 -1.27 4.63
C SER A 157 -2.70 -1.41 3.35
N ILE A 158 -1.48 -1.90 3.46
CA ILE A 158 -0.59 -2.10 2.31
C ILE A 158 0.05 -3.49 2.35
N ILE A 159 0.39 -4.00 1.18
CA ILE A 159 1.39 -5.06 1.03
C ILE A 159 2.61 -4.50 0.29
N TYR A 160 3.77 -4.76 0.84
CA TYR A 160 5.03 -4.12 0.51
C TYR A 160 6.11 -5.15 0.20
N ASP A 161 6.79 -5.01 -0.92
CA ASP A 161 7.98 -5.80 -1.26
C ASP A 161 9.19 -5.24 -0.52
N VAL A 162 9.65 -6.01 0.49
CA VAL A 162 10.72 -5.59 1.41
C VAL A 162 12.06 -5.47 0.71
N LEU A 163 12.33 -6.34 -0.26
CA LEU A 163 13.61 -6.39 -0.93
C LEU A 163 13.71 -5.38 -2.08
N ASP A 164 12.62 -5.18 -2.78
CA ASP A 164 12.56 -4.24 -3.89
C ASP A 164 12.06 -2.84 -3.48
N ASP A 165 11.69 -2.66 -2.19
CA ASP A 165 11.30 -1.36 -1.63
C ASP A 165 10.14 -0.74 -2.42
N TYR A 166 9.05 -1.53 -2.60
CA TYR A 166 7.93 -1.14 -3.42
C TYR A 166 6.57 -1.55 -2.83
N ILE A 167 5.57 -0.66 -2.90
CA ILE A 167 4.19 -1.01 -2.50
C ILE A 167 3.54 -1.76 -3.67
N VAL A 168 3.08 -2.98 -3.41
CA VAL A 168 2.47 -3.85 -4.43
C VAL A 168 0.96 -3.65 -4.51
N HIS A 169 0.31 -3.48 -3.36
CA HIS A 169 -1.12 -3.18 -3.30
C HIS A 169 -1.43 -2.35 -2.06
N ALA A 170 -2.43 -1.48 -2.17
CA ALA A 170 -2.91 -0.64 -1.06
C ALA A 170 -4.43 -0.63 -1.04
N SER A 171 -5.02 -0.58 0.16
CA SER A 171 -6.46 -0.44 0.35
C SER A 171 -6.78 0.57 1.45
N LEU A 172 -7.95 1.19 1.35
CA LEU A 172 -8.50 2.08 2.37
C LEU A 172 -9.92 1.60 2.70
N SER A 173 -10.13 1.20 3.94
CA SER A 173 -11.38 0.60 4.43
C SER A 173 -11.93 1.39 5.61
N PRO A 174 -13.22 1.19 6.00
CA PRO A 174 -13.77 1.77 7.22
C PRO A 174 -12.89 1.48 8.46
N TYR A 175 -12.92 2.40 9.43
CA TYR A 175 -12.10 2.32 10.64
C TYR A 175 -12.20 0.99 11.39
N LEU A 176 -13.41 0.40 11.45
CA LEU A 176 -13.69 -0.86 12.12
C LEU A 176 -13.40 -2.09 11.26
N ALA A 177 -12.93 -1.91 10.02
CA ALA A 177 -12.57 -3.03 9.17
C ALA A 177 -11.42 -3.85 9.78
N SER A 178 -11.43 -5.14 9.49
CA SER A 178 -10.43 -6.06 10.01
C SER A 178 -9.14 -6.00 9.18
N GLU A 179 -8.00 -5.73 9.83
CA GLU A 179 -6.67 -5.82 9.20
C GLU A 179 -6.43 -7.20 8.56
N ARG A 180 -6.95 -8.28 9.17
CA ARG A 180 -6.84 -9.64 8.63
C ARG A 180 -7.65 -9.82 7.35
N THR A 181 -8.80 -9.15 7.23
CA THR A 181 -9.60 -9.14 6.00
C THR A 181 -8.86 -8.39 4.90
N ALA A 182 -8.36 -7.21 5.18
CA ALA A 182 -7.53 -6.45 4.24
C ALA A 182 -6.28 -7.25 3.78
N ALA A 183 -5.62 -7.95 4.70
CA ALA A 183 -4.50 -8.83 4.36
C ALA A 183 -4.90 -9.94 3.38
N LYS A 184 -6.06 -10.57 3.54
CA LYS A 184 -6.55 -11.59 2.61
C LYS A 184 -6.88 -11.02 1.24
N GLU A 185 -7.41 -9.81 1.18
CA GLU A 185 -7.65 -9.07 -0.06
C GLU A 185 -6.34 -8.76 -0.79
N HIS A 186 -5.30 -8.33 -0.06
CA HIS A 186 -3.98 -8.14 -0.63
C HIS A 186 -3.44 -9.42 -1.28
N ILE A 187 -3.56 -10.56 -0.61
CA ILE A 187 -3.10 -11.84 -1.17
C ILE A 187 -3.91 -12.25 -2.40
N ALA A 188 -5.22 -12.06 -2.40
CA ALA A 188 -6.05 -12.33 -3.58
C ALA A 188 -5.65 -11.45 -4.78
N ASN A 189 -5.31 -10.18 -4.54
CA ASN A 189 -4.79 -9.28 -5.59
C ASN A 189 -3.40 -9.73 -6.10
N LEU A 190 -2.51 -10.19 -5.20
CA LEU A 190 -1.22 -10.75 -5.60
C LEU A 190 -1.37 -11.96 -6.52
N GLU A 191 -2.27 -12.87 -6.18
CA GLU A 191 -2.57 -14.06 -6.97
C GLU A 191 -3.09 -13.69 -8.38
N ALA A 192 -3.86 -12.59 -8.47
CA ALA A 192 -4.37 -12.09 -9.75
C ALA A 192 -3.31 -11.41 -10.62
N LEU A 193 -2.24 -10.88 -10.04
CA LEU A 193 -1.19 -10.16 -10.77
C LEU A 193 -0.17 -11.07 -11.48
N ASP A 194 -0.17 -12.38 -11.20
CA ASP A 194 0.80 -13.36 -11.74
C ASP A 194 2.29 -12.94 -11.63
N ILE A 195 2.57 -11.98 -10.74
CA ILE A 195 3.91 -11.43 -10.54
C ILE A 195 4.68 -12.21 -9.47
N PHE A 196 3.95 -12.78 -8.50
CA PHE A 196 4.48 -13.48 -7.34
C PHE A 196 3.93 -14.91 -7.25
N ALA A 197 3.64 -15.54 -8.38
CA ALA A 197 2.99 -16.84 -8.44
C ALA A 197 3.72 -17.92 -7.63
N ASP A 198 5.06 -17.80 -7.51
CA ASP A 198 5.90 -18.77 -6.82
C ASP A 198 6.84 -18.12 -5.81
N ASN A 199 7.09 -18.85 -4.72
CA ASN A 199 8.17 -18.58 -3.77
C ASN A 199 8.10 -17.19 -3.07
N SER A 200 6.97 -16.83 -2.48
CA SER A 200 6.91 -15.66 -1.61
C SER A 200 6.66 -16.02 -0.14
N ILE A 201 7.25 -15.22 0.75
CA ILE A 201 7.00 -15.25 2.20
C ILE A 201 6.33 -13.94 2.58
N VAL A 202 5.11 -14.01 3.10
CA VAL A 202 4.37 -12.85 3.58
C VAL A 202 4.57 -12.70 5.09
N ILE A 203 5.12 -11.57 5.50
CA ILE A 203 5.51 -11.25 6.87
C ILE A 203 4.40 -10.43 7.53
N PHE A 204 3.98 -10.83 8.72
CA PHE A 204 2.94 -10.18 9.50
C PHE A 204 3.40 -9.90 10.94
N ASP A 205 2.93 -8.79 11.50
CA ASP A 205 3.07 -8.54 12.93
C ASP A 205 2.15 -9.47 13.76
N ARG A 206 2.38 -9.52 15.06
CA ARG A 206 1.65 -10.34 16.03
C ARG A 206 0.13 -10.11 16.06
N GLY A 207 -0.34 -8.95 15.62
CA GLY A 207 -1.76 -8.60 15.52
C GLY A 207 -2.54 -9.47 14.54
N TYR A 208 -1.88 -9.97 13.52
CA TYR A 208 -2.48 -10.80 12.47
C TYR A 208 -2.63 -12.27 12.85
N TYR A 209 -1.94 -12.71 13.92
CA TYR A 209 -2.01 -14.11 14.34
C TYR A 209 -3.43 -14.57 14.62
N SER A 210 -3.89 -15.59 13.89
CA SER A 210 -5.13 -16.32 14.13
C SER A 210 -5.12 -17.66 13.41
N GLU A 211 -5.88 -18.63 13.91
CA GLU A 211 -6.06 -19.92 13.24
C GLU A 211 -6.63 -19.75 11.83
N GLY A 212 -7.54 -18.78 11.65
CA GLY A 212 -8.14 -18.46 10.35
C GLY A 212 -7.13 -17.95 9.32
N MET A 213 -6.07 -17.23 9.74
CA MET A 213 -4.99 -16.81 8.85
C MET A 213 -4.12 -18.00 8.44
N PHE A 214 -3.75 -18.88 9.38
CA PHE A 214 -2.99 -20.08 9.03
C PHE A 214 -3.76 -21.01 8.07
N ARG A 215 -5.05 -21.22 8.31
CA ARG A 215 -5.90 -22.00 7.39
C ARG A 215 -6.02 -21.34 6.02
N PHE A 216 -5.99 -20.01 5.96
CA PHE A 216 -6.02 -19.28 4.70
C PHE A 216 -4.74 -19.52 3.89
N PHE A 217 -3.56 -19.45 4.52
CA PHE A 217 -2.27 -19.69 3.86
C PHE A 217 -1.99 -21.15 3.56
N SER A 218 -2.46 -22.10 4.37
CA SER A 218 -2.24 -23.55 4.13
C SER A 218 -2.84 -24.07 2.82
N LYS A 219 -3.69 -23.28 2.18
CA LYS A 219 -4.33 -23.61 0.89
C LYS A 219 -3.70 -22.87 -0.29
N ARG A 220 -2.57 -22.18 -0.08
CA ARG A 220 -1.93 -21.29 -1.04
C ARG A 220 -0.45 -21.61 -1.21
N THR A 221 0.13 -21.12 -2.30
CA THR A 221 1.57 -21.25 -2.59
C THR A 221 2.40 -20.28 -1.76
N HIS A 222 1.81 -19.16 -1.31
CA HIS A 222 2.50 -18.18 -0.48
C HIS A 222 2.71 -18.71 0.94
N LEU A 223 3.95 -18.63 1.43
CA LEU A 223 4.26 -18.91 2.83
C LEU A 223 3.91 -17.71 3.71
N CYS A 224 3.61 -17.94 4.99
CA CYS A 224 3.41 -16.85 5.94
C CYS A 224 4.37 -16.95 7.13
N LEU A 225 4.92 -15.80 7.52
CA LEU A 225 5.73 -15.63 8.71
C LEU A 225 5.01 -14.67 9.66
N MET A 226 4.57 -15.17 10.81
CA MET A 226 3.85 -14.37 11.81
C MET A 226 4.61 -14.33 13.13
N ARG A 227 4.78 -13.11 13.66
CA ARG A 227 5.24 -12.95 15.03
C ARG A 227 4.17 -13.41 15.98
N LEU A 228 4.51 -14.30 16.92
CA LEU A 228 3.56 -14.83 17.89
C LEU A 228 3.56 -13.99 19.18
N LYS A 229 2.42 -14.01 19.91
CA LYS A 229 2.33 -13.52 21.28
C LYS A 229 2.97 -14.54 22.23
N ASN A 230 3.58 -14.09 23.32
CA ASN A 230 4.25 -14.96 24.29
C ASN A 230 3.34 -16.04 24.90
N ASN A 231 2.02 -15.84 24.88
CA ASN A 231 1.00 -16.77 25.39
C ASN A 231 0.30 -17.57 24.29
N ALA A 232 0.82 -17.56 23.06
CA ALA A 232 0.22 -18.33 21.97
C ALA A 232 0.40 -19.84 22.25
N LYS A 233 -0.69 -20.61 22.21
CA LYS A 233 -0.67 -22.07 22.34
C LYS A 233 -0.14 -22.71 21.06
N ILE A 234 1.19 -22.73 20.90
CA ILE A 234 1.89 -23.17 19.69
C ILE A 234 1.75 -24.69 19.46
N GLU A 235 1.66 -25.48 20.53
CA GLU A 235 1.68 -26.96 20.46
C GLU A 235 0.60 -27.56 19.55
N LYS A 236 -0.57 -26.91 19.46
CA LYS A 236 -1.65 -27.35 18.57
C LYS A 236 -1.41 -27.03 17.10
N LEU A 237 -0.57 -26.04 16.80
CA LEU A 237 -0.31 -25.55 15.43
C LEU A 237 0.85 -26.30 14.78
N GLN A 238 1.88 -26.67 15.54
CA GLN A 238 3.05 -27.40 14.99
C GLN A 238 2.70 -28.76 14.40
N ARG A 239 1.68 -29.42 14.91
CA ARG A 239 1.28 -30.77 14.40
C ARG A 239 0.46 -30.75 13.11
N ARG A 240 -0.02 -29.60 12.63
CA ARG A 240 -0.97 -29.57 11.51
C ARG A 240 -0.50 -28.82 10.25
N HIS A 241 0.54 -27.99 10.32
CA HIS A 241 0.78 -26.99 9.27
C HIS A 241 2.25 -26.73 8.88
N CYS A 242 3.21 -27.52 9.36
CA CYS A 242 4.57 -27.49 8.81
C CYS A 242 4.63 -28.36 7.57
N VAL A 243 4.36 -27.82 6.41
CA VAL A 243 4.65 -28.47 5.13
C VAL A 243 6.05 -28.06 4.72
N HIS A 244 6.98 -29.00 4.77
CA HIS A 244 8.32 -28.83 4.21
C HIS A 244 8.20 -28.81 2.67
N PRO A 245 8.94 -27.95 1.95
CA PRO A 245 8.90 -27.88 0.47
C PRO A 245 9.27 -29.19 -0.24
N ALA A 246 9.78 -30.18 0.49
CA ALA A 246 10.22 -31.47 -0.03
C ALA A 246 9.25 -32.65 0.19
N GLY A 247 8.02 -32.42 0.62
CA GLY A 247 6.97 -33.48 0.62
C GLY A 247 7.16 -34.64 1.60
N GLN A 248 8.11 -34.58 2.54
CA GLN A 248 8.28 -35.59 3.59
C GLN A 248 8.02 -35.00 4.97
N PRO A 249 7.24 -35.66 5.84
CA PRO A 249 7.02 -35.22 7.21
C PRO A 249 8.24 -35.58 8.07
N GLU A 250 9.18 -34.66 8.19
CA GLU A 250 10.20 -34.78 9.24
C GLU A 250 9.62 -34.30 10.56
N THR A 251 9.65 -35.18 11.55
CA THR A 251 9.36 -34.85 12.96
C THR A 251 10.47 -33.95 13.49
N TRP A 252 10.20 -32.64 13.54
CA TRP A 252 11.13 -31.67 14.09
C TRP A 252 11.14 -31.77 15.62
N ASN A 253 12.15 -32.43 16.18
CA ASN A 253 12.44 -32.47 17.62
C ASN A 253 13.30 -31.24 18.04
N GLY A 254 12.84 -30.05 17.72
CA GLY A 254 13.51 -28.82 18.11
C GLY A 254 13.21 -28.44 19.57
N ARG A 255 14.14 -28.69 20.47
CA ARG A 255 14.17 -27.96 21.76
C ARG A 255 14.52 -26.51 21.48
N TYR A 256 13.56 -25.62 21.64
CA TYR A 256 13.82 -24.19 21.68
C TYR A 256 14.61 -23.89 22.95
N LYS A 257 15.90 -23.64 22.85
CA LYS A 257 16.66 -23.05 23.95
C LYS A 257 16.25 -21.59 24.08
N ASP A 258 15.57 -21.27 25.15
CA ASP A 258 15.29 -19.89 25.54
C ASP A 258 16.61 -19.16 25.81
N THR A 259 17.04 -18.34 24.83
CA THR A 259 18.23 -17.49 24.93
C THR A 259 17.92 -16.10 25.49
N SER A 260 16.77 -15.92 26.15
CA SER A 260 16.36 -14.62 26.70
C SER A 260 17.11 -14.18 27.96
N ARG A 261 18.11 -14.95 28.40
CA ARG A 261 18.97 -14.58 29.54
C ARG A 261 20.45 -14.63 29.16
N GLN A 262 20.92 -13.76 28.30
CA GLN A 262 22.28 -13.19 28.35
C GLN A 262 22.43 -12.15 27.24
N GLY A 263 22.61 -10.90 27.64
CA GLY A 263 22.70 -9.76 26.76
C GLY A 263 23.92 -9.75 25.87
N ARG A 264 23.67 -9.51 24.59
CA ARG A 264 24.41 -8.66 23.66
C ARG A 264 23.49 -8.39 22.46
N PRO A 265 23.46 -7.17 21.90
CA PRO A 265 22.70 -6.92 20.66
C PRO A 265 23.32 -7.76 19.55
N SER A 266 22.52 -8.60 18.93
CA SER A 266 22.95 -9.36 17.76
C SER A 266 23.31 -8.38 16.61
N GLU A 267 24.25 -8.76 15.76
CA GLU A 267 24.72 -7.99 14.59
C GLU A 267 23.57 -7.51 13.67
N TRP A 268 22.39 -8.08 13.82
CA TRP A 268 21.17 -7.69 13.12
C TRP A 268 20.71 -6.26 13.46
N ASN A 269 20.81 -5.84 14.72
CA ASN A 269 20.44 -4.48 15.14
C ASN A 269 21.43 -3.42 14.65
N GLN A 270 22.67 -3.79 14.37
CA GLN A 270 23.68 -2.87 13.82
C GLN A 270 23.50 -2.59 12.33
N ARG A 271 22.89 -3.50 11.55
CA ARG A 271 22.63 -3.25 10.12
C ARG A 271 21.43 -2.33 9.89
N ILE A 272 20.41 -2.38 10.74
CA ILE A 272 19.22 -1.51 10.62
C ILE A 272 19.55 -0.06 11.03
N SER A 273 20.46 0.16 11.98
CA SER A 273 20.85 1.51 12.40
C SER A 273 21.73 2.26 11.39
N ARG A 274 22.44 1.56 10.50
CA ARG A 274 23.30 2.19 9.49
C ARG A 274 22.56 2.75 8.26
N HIS A 275 21.29 2.44 8.08
CA HIS A 275 20.46 2.99 6.99
C HIS A 275 19.58 4.18 7.38
N LYS A 276 19.74 4.72 8.59
CA LYS A 276 19.01 5.92 9.03
C LYS A 276 19.78 7.26 8.81
N HIS A 277 20.97 7.21 8.24
CA HIS A 277 21.79 8.39 7.94
C HIS A 277 22.40 8.27 6.52
N LEU A 278 21.56 8.33 5.52
CA LEU A 278 21.90 8.76 4.16
C LEU A 278 20.67 9.34 3.48
#